data_c33ba3fad61414eab008e809b5d62806
#
_entry.id   c33ba3fad61414eab008e809b5d62806
#
_cell.length_a   1.000
_cell.length_b   1.000
_cell.length_c   1.000
_cell.angle_alpha   90.00
_cell.angle_beta   90.00
_cell.angle_gamma   90.00
#
_symmetry.space_group_name_H-M   'P 1'
#
loop_
_entity.id
_entity.type
_entity.pdbx_description
1 polymer ?
#
loop_
_entity_poly.entity_id
_entity_poly.type
_entity_poly.pdbx_seq_one_letter_code
_entity_poly.pdbx_strand_id
1 'polypeptide(L)'
;TYIWNRKNTTKKLMFGSYPHPRNFYAQNTSEFVTVYVKDGKIKENISKTRKKKSELTQDEWVEFTKQIWTIAIPNKGDLAFGDHSAIMPEEIVRRCVRLFTFEGDVVLDPFTGSGTTLKVAKELKRKFIGYEIVKDYEDIITKKLMSVDQEKLNLKV
;
A
#
# COMPACT_ATOMS: atom_id res chain seq x y z
N THR A 1 -5.63 -13.28 6.21
CA THR A 1 -5.99 -11.91 6.59
C THR A 1 -4.90 -11.33 7.48
N TYR A 2 -4.50 -10.10 7.18
CA TYR A 2 -3.63 -9.29 8.01
C TYR A 2 -4.44 -8.17 8.66
N ILE A 3 -3.94 -7.60 9.74
CA ILE A 3 -4.54 -6.48 10.45
C ILE A 3 -3.60 -5.29 10.32
N TRP A 4 -4.07 -4.25 9.65
CA TRP A 4 -3.38 -2.97 9.68
C TRP A 4 -3.79 -2.19 10.93
N ASN A 5 -2.89 -2.08 11.89
CA ASN A 5 -3.03 -1.23 13.05
C ASN A 5 -2.48 0.16 12.75
N ARG A 6 -3.35 1.16 12.72
CA ARG A 6 -2.98 2.56 12.42
C ARG A 6 -2.19 3.17 13.57
N LYS A 7 -0.92 3.49 13.33
CA LYS A 7 -0.02 3.99 14.38
C LYS A 7 -0.43 5.35 14.95
N ASN A 8 -0.99 6.23 14.13
CA ASN A 8 -1.36 7.61 14.48
C ASN A 8 -2.84 7.86 14.15
N THR A 9 -3.67 7.65 15.11
CA THR A 9 -5.09 8.02 15.04
C THR A 9 -5.29 9.44 15.56
N THR A 10 -6.03 10.25 14.81
CA THR A 10 -6.01 11.70 14.96
C THR A 10 -7.06 12.30 15.89
N LYS A 11 -8.08 11.57 16.31
CA LYS A 11 -9.19 12.14 17.09
C LYS A 11 -9.35 11.44 18.43
N LYS A 12 -8.61 11.90 19.43
CA LYS A 12 -8.52 11.24 20.74
C LYS A 12 -9.68 11.52 21.71
N LEU A 13 -10.50 12.54 21.50
CA LEU A 13 -11.44 13.00 22.53
C LEU A 13 -12.90 13.11 22.08
N MET A 14 -13.26 12.54 20.92
CA MET A 14 -14.62 12.67 20.37
C MET A 14 -15.52 11.44 20.59
N PHE A 15 -15.09 10.51 21.42
CA PHE A 15 -15.74 9.20 21.55
C PHE A 15 -16.42 9.07 22.91
N GLY A 16 -17.55 9.73 23.08
CA GLY A 16 -18.38 9.62 24.24
C GLY A 16 -18.32 10.80 25.20
N SER A 17 -18.62 10.55 26.47
CA SER A 17 -18.82 11.56 27.51
C SER A 17 -17.55 11.87 28.33
N TYR A 18 -16.36 11.83 27.69
CA TYR A 18 -15.14 12.20 28.43
C TYR A 18 -15.34 13.51 29.20
N PRO A 19 -14.90 13.61 30.48
CA PRO A 19 -14.12 12.62 31.24
C PRO A 19 -14.99 11.60 32.04
N HIS A 20 -16.27 11.56 31.85
CA HIS A 20 -17.19 10.72 32.63
C HIS A 20 -17.34 9.31 32.04
N PRO A 21 -17.27 8.24 32.88
CA PRO A 21 -17.45 6.86 32.39
C PRO A 21 -18.87 6.56 31.93
N ARG A 22 -19.05 5.37 31.33
CA ARG A 22 -20.27 4.73 30.87
C ARG A 22 -20.76 5.08 29.46
N ASN A 23 -20.49 6.24 28.91
CA ASN A 23 -20.91 6.58 27.55
C ASN A 23 -19.69 6.82 26.67
N PHE A 24 -19.13 5.73 26.13
CA PHE A 24 -17.95 5.79 25.27
C PHE A 24 -18.15 4.95 24.00
N TYR A 25 -17.44 5.31 22.96
CA TYR A 25 -17.33 4.53 21.74
C TYR A 25 -15.89 4.06 21.56
N ALA A 26 -15.71 2.79 21.22
CA ALA A 26 -14.39 2.27 20.87
C ALA A 26 -13.92 2.90 19.55
N GLN A 27 -12.72 3.46 19.58
CA GLN A 27 -12.11 4.02 18.37
C GLN A 27 -11.69 2.87 17.43
N ASN A 28 -12.14 2.92 16.19
CA ASN A 28 -11.64 2.01 15.18
C ASN A 28 -10.22 2.42 14.79
N THR A 29 -9.21 1.67 15.24
CA THR A 29 -7.79 1.92 14.98
C THR A 29 -7.18 0.93 14.01
N SER A 30 -7.97 -0.03 13.51
CA SER A 30 -7.46 -1.09 12.64
C SER A 30 -8.36 -1.34 11.43
N GLU A 31 -7.74 -1.81 10.38
CA GLU A 31 -8.39 -2.27 9.14
C GLU A 31 -7.85 -3.65 8.75
N PHE A 32 -8.59 -4.37 7.91
CA PHE A 32 -8.20 -5.70 7.47
C PHE A 32 -7.64 -5.66 6.05
N VAL A 33 -6.53 -6.36 5.84
CA VAL A 33 -6.02 -6.69 4.51
C VAL A 33 -6.29 -8.17 4.27
N THR A 34 -7.31 -8.48 3.48
CA THR A 34 -7.71 -9.85 3.21
C THR A 34 -7.17 -10.30 1.86
N VAL A 35 -6.47 -11.42 1.86
CA VAL A 35 -5.90 -12.03 0.66
C VAL A 35 -6.80 -13.17 0.20
N TYR A 36 -7.25 -13.10 -1.03
CA TYR A 36 -7.97 -14.16 -1.72
C TYR A 36 -7.09 -14.75 -2.81
N VAL A 37 -7.13 -16.06 -2.97
CA VAL A 37 -6.41 -16.76 -4.02
C VAL A 37 -7.45 -17.34 -4.97
N LYS A 38 -7.27 -17.09 -6.28
CA LYS A 38 -8.11 -17.70 -7.30
C LYS A 38 -7.84 -19.21 -7.35
N ASP A 39 -8.89 -20.01 -7.39
CA ASP A 39 -8.78 -21.45 -7.55
C ASP A 39 -8.08 -21.83 -8.85
N GLY A 40 -7.28 -22.89 -8.79
CA GLY A 40 -6.56 -23.44 -9.91
C GLY A 40 -5.07 -23.63 -9.64
N LYS A 41 -4.39 -24.29 -10.59
CA LYS A 41 -2.92 -24.46 -10.51
C LYS A 41 -2.23 -23.27 -11.13
N ILE A 42 -1.19 -22.76 -10.46
CA ILE A 42 -0.29 -21.78 -11.07
C ILE A 42 0.46 -22.51 -12.21
N LYS A 43 0.13 -22.13 -13.45
CA LYS A 43 0.74 -22.74 -14.66
C LYS A 43 2.08 -22.12 -15.04
N GLU A 44 2.49 -21.05 -14.39
CA GLU A 44 3.65 -20.26 -14.80
C GLU A 44 4.95 -20.83 -14.18
N ASN A 45 5.86 -21.25 -15.05
CA ASN A 45 7.23 -21.58 -14.64
C ASN A 45 8.02 -20.29 -14.42
N ILE A 46 8.07 -19.84 -13.18
CA ILE A 46 8.87 -18.66 -12.83
C ILE A 46 10.35 -19.01 -12.92
N SER A 47 11.10 -18.31 -13.76
CA SER A 47 12.53 -18.53 -13.96
C SER A 47 13.32 -18.28 -12.67
N LYS A 48 14.44 -18.99 -12.49
CA LYS A 48 15.34 -18.80 -11.33
C LYS A 48 15.80 -17.34 -11.20
N THR A 49 16.04 -16.67 -12.31
CA THR A 49 16.44 -15.25 -12.33
C THR A 49 15.35 -14.34 -11.79
N ARG A 50 14.08 -14.55 -12.19
CA ARG A 50 12.95 -13.76 -11.65
C ARG A 50 12.74 -14.00 -10.16
N LYS A 51 12.86 -15.26 -9.71
CA LYS A 51 12.78 -15.60 -8.28
C LYS A 51 13.85 -14.82 -7.50
N LYS A 52 15.12 -14.91 -7.94
CA LYS A 52 16.24 -14.22 -7.29
C LYS A 52 16.07 -12.70 -7.23
N LYS A 53 15.59 -12.08 -8.30
CA LYS A 53 15.30 -10.63 -8.33
C LYS A 53 14.16 -10.19 -7.40
N SER A 54 13.33 -11.13 -7.00
CA SER A 54 12.15 -10.87 -6.16
C SER A 54 12.33 -11.37 -4.73
N GLU A 55 13.51 -11.87 -4.38
CA GLU A 55 13.79 -12.35 -3.02
C GLU A 55 13.57 -11.24 -1.98
N LEU A 56 12.94 -11.60 -0.88
CA LEU A 56 12.88 -10.79 0.31
C LEU A 56 14.13 -11.06 1.16
N THR A 57 14.60 -10.04 1.85
CA THR A 57 15.58 -10.25 2.91
C THR A 57 14.94 -11.02 4.06
N GLN A 58 15.76 -11.57 4.97
CA GLN A 58 15.24 -12.26 6.15
C GLN A 58 14.41 -11.32 7.02
N ASP A 59 14.85 -10.08 7.20
CA ASP A 59 14.14 -9.09 8.00
C ASP A 59 12.80 -8.70 7.36
N GLU A 60 12.77 -8.46 6.04
CA GLU A 60 11.53 -8.23 5.30
C GLU A 60 10.58 -9.42 5.45
N TRP A 61 11.08 -10.65 5.30
CA TRP A 61 10.26 -11.85 5.44
C TRP A 61 9.62 -11.92 6.81
N VAL A 62 10.42 -11.78 7.88
CA VAL A 62 9.94 -11.82 9.26
C VAL A 62 8.94 -10.69 9.53
N GLU A 63 9.22 -9.47 9.06
CA GLU A 63 8.35 -8.31 9.30
C GLU A 63 7.05 -8.39 8.51
N PHE A 64 7.12 -8.77 7.21
CA PHE A 64 5.95 -8.75 6.33
C PHE A 64 4.99 -9.92 6.58
N THR A 65 5.48 -11.02 7.14
CA THR A 65 4.64 -12.19 7.47
C THR A 65 3.96 -12.09 8.84
N LYS A 66 4.27 -11.07 9.65
CA LYS A 66 3.49 -10.80 10.87
C LYS A 66 2.02 -10.55 10.55
N GLN A 67 1.14 -11.08 11.35
CA GLN A 67 -0.30 -10.88 11.18
C GLN A 67 -0.73 -9.42 11.41
N ILE A 68 -0.05 -8.70 12.31
CA ILE A 68 -0.37 -7.32 12.66
C ILE A 68 0.71 -6.40 12.09
N TRP A 69 0.30 -5.48 11.23
CA TRP A 69 1.14 -4.44 10.65
C TRP A 69 0.85 -3.10 11.32
N THR A 70 1.80 -2.58 12.10
CA THR A 70 1.69 -1.25 12.68
C THR A 70 2.28 -0.22 11.74
N ILE A 71 1.42 0.38 10.91
CA ILE A 71 1.81 1.30 9.83
C ILE A 71 1.10 2.64 10.05
N ALA A 72 1.85 3.74 9.91
CA ALA A 72 1.30 5.07 9.99
C ALA A 72 0.40 5.40 8.79
N ILE A 73 -0.63 6.19 9.02
CA ILE A 73 -1.40 6.82 7.94
C ILE A 73 -0.52 7.86 7.23
N PRO A 74 -0.73 8.09 5.93
CA PRO A 74 -0.03 9.13 5.18
C PRO A 74 -0.20 10.52 5.81
N ASN A 75 0.81 11.35 5.67
CA ASN A 75 0.85 12.70 6.21
C ASN A 75 1.17 13.71 5.09
N LYS A 76 1.50 14.95 5.48
CA LYS A 76 1.82 16.05 4.55
C LYS A 76 2.96 15.78 3.56
N GLY A 77 3.74 14.71 3.77
CA GLY A 77 4.78 14.29 2.83
C GLY A 77 4.25 13.47 1.64
N ASP A 78 3.01 13.00 1.67
CA ASP A 78 2.41 12.31 0.53
C ASP A 78 1.92 13.34 -0.50
N LEU A 79 2.20 13.10 -1.78
CA LEU A 79 1.80 13.99 -2.89
C LEU A 79 0.29 14.19 -3.02
N ALA A 80 -0.51 13.27 -2.48
CA ALA A 80 -1.97 13.33 -2.48
C ALA A 80 -2.56 13.97 -1.21
N PHE A 81 -1.70 14.43 -0.29
CA PHE A 81 -2.18 14.96 0.99
C PHE A 81 -2.97 16.27 0.79
N GLY A 82 -4.22 16.25 1.19
CA GLY A 82 -5.15 17.37 1.01
C GLY A 82 -6.05 17.22 -0.22
N ASP A 83 -5.61 16.50 -1.25
CA ASP A 83 -6.36 16.32 -2.50
C ASP A 83 -7.16 15.02 -2.51
N HIS A 84 -6.78 14.03 -1.69
CA HIS A 84 -7.48 12.75 -1.58
C HIS A 84 -7.81 12.44 -0.12
N SER A 85 -9.06 12.08 0.16
CA SER A 85 -9.58 11.90 1.53
C SER A 85 -9.07 10.64 2.25
N ALA A 86 -8.69 9.61 1.51
CA ALA A 86 -8.33 8.30 2.05
C ALA A 86 -7.11 7.70 1.32
N ILE A 87 -5.93 8.28 1.56
CA ILE A 87 -4.69 7.83 0.91
C ILE A 87 -4.26 6.50 1.51
N MET A 88 -4.02 5.49 0.66
CA MET A 88 -3.46 4.20 1.06
C MET A 88 -1.98 4.38 1.42
N PRO A 89 -1.52 3.90 2.60
CA PRO A 89 -0.09 3.90 2.92
C PRO A 89 0.72 3.05 1.94
N GLU A 90 1.80 3.61 1.40
CA GLU A 90 2.69 2.89 0.46
C GLU A 90 3.23 1.59 1.04
N GLU A 91 3.53 1.57 2.32
CA GLU A 91 4.09 0.39 2.99
C GLU A 91 3.12 -0.80 2.99
N ILE A 92 1.80 -0.59 3.07
CA ILE A 92 0.82 -1.68 2.94
C ILE A 92 0.90 -2.29 1.54
N VAL A 93 0.88 -1.43 0.53
CA VAL A 93 0.98 -1.85 -0.87
C VAL A 93 2.31 -2.55 -1.14
N ARG A 94 3.41 -2.00 -0.62
CA ARG A 94 4.75 -2.56 -0.76
C ARG A 94 4.84 -3.98 -0.21
N ARG A 95 4.32 -4.20 0.99
CA ARG A 95 4.26 -5.54 1.59
C ARG A 95 3.44 -6.51 0.75
N CYS A 96 2.26 -6.10 0.30
CA CYS A 96 1.41 -6.93 -0.56
C CYS A 96 2.11 -7.27 -1.89
N VAL A 97 2.66 -6.28 -2.58
CA VAL A 97 3.33 -6.49 -3.87
C VAL A 97 4.56 -7.38 -3.71
N ARG A 98 5.36 -7.19 -2.67
CA ARG A 98 6.55 -8.00 -2.38
C ARG A 98 6.20 -9.44 -2.01
N LEU A 99 5.16 -9.67 -1.21
CA LEU A 99 4.76 -11.00 -0.75
C LEU A 99 4.07 -11.84 -1.84
N PHE A 100 3.32 -11.20 -2.75
CA PHE A 100 2.39 -11.91 -3.62
C PHE A 100 2.73 -11.83 -5.12
N THR A 101 3.82 -11.14 -5.50
CA THR A 101 4.20 -10.99 -6.91
C THR A 101 5.70 -11.12 -7.13
N PHE A 102 6.08 -11.49 -8.35
CA PHE A 102 7.46 -11.43 -8.83
C PHE A 102 7.71 -10.21 -9.69
N GLU A 103 8.98 -9.78 -9.82
CA GLU A 103 9.37 -8.71 -10.76
C GLU A 103 8.86 -9.02 -12.17
N GLY A 104 8.20 -8.03 -12.80
CA GLY A 104 7.58 -8.18 -14.11
C GLY A 104 6.14 -8.69 -14.14
N ASP A 105 5.57 -9.11 -13.00
CA ASP A 105 4.15 -9.42 -12.89
C ASP A 105 3.28 -8.16 -13.08
N VAL A 106 2.01 -8.37 -13.36
CA VAL A 106 1.02 -7.29 -13.50
C VAL A 106 0.26 -7.13 -12.20
N VAL A 107 0.28 -5.91 -11.67
CA VAL A 107 -0.56 -5.48 -10.54
C VAL A 107 -1.74 -4.70 -11.12
N LEU A 108 -2.94 -5.14 -10.78
CA LEU A 108 -4.18 -4.46 -11.16
C LEU A 108 -4.80 -3.78 -9.93
N ASP A 109 -5.13 -2.51 -10.08
CA ASP A 109 -5.91 -1.76 -9.10
C ASP A 109 -7.17 -1.18 -9.78
N PRO A 110 -8.35 -1.76 -9.53
CA PRO A 110 -9.59 -1.29 -10.14
C PRO A 110 -10.14 -0.01 -9.51
N PHE A 111 -9.55 0.48 -8.41
CA PHE A 111 -9.95 1.67 -7.67
C PHE A 111 -8.72 2.49 -7.28
N THR A 112 -7.99 2.95 -8.28
CA THR A 112 -6.64 3.52 -8.17
C THR A 112 -6.55 4.71 -7.19
N GLY A 113 -7.61 5.51 -7.08
CA GLY A 113 -7.62 6.70 -6.22
C GLY A 113 -6.44 7.61 -6.54
N SER A 114 -5.61 7.89 -5.54
CA SER A 114 -4.42 8.73 -5.71
C SER A 114 -3.21 8.05 -6.37
N GLY A 115 -3.33 6.81 -6.85
CA GLY A 115 -2.26 6.12 -7.60
C GLY A 115 -1.17 5.44 -6.76
N THR A 116 -1.36 5.26 -5.47
CA THR A 116 -0.35 4.66 -4.58
C THR A 116 0.05 3.25 -5.04
N THR A 117 -0.90 2.41 -5.42
CA THR A 117 -0.63 1.06 -5.91
C THR A 117 0.22 1.07 -7.17
N LEU A 118 -0.10 1.96 -8.11
CA LEU A 118 0.63 2.06 -9.38
C LEU A 118 2.06 2.55 -9.16
N LYS A 119 2.25 3.56 -8.29
CA LYS A 119 3.57 4.06 -7.90
C LYS A 119 4.43 2.95 -7.34
N VAL A 120 3.96 2.25 -6.32
CA VAL A 120 4.71 1.16 -5.66
C VAL A 120 4.99 0.00 -6.61
N ALA A 121 4.04 -0.38 -7.46
CA ALA A 121 4.27 -1.41 -8.47
C ALA A 121 5.40 -1.01 -9.44
N LYS A 122 5.43 0.25 -9.89
CA LYS A 122 6.49 0.81 -10.75
C LYS A 122 7.86 0.83 -10.07
N GLU A 123 7.93 1.26 -8.81
CA GLU A 123 9.15 1.24 -8.00
C GLU A 123 9.74 -0.17 -7.91
N LEU A 124 8.89 -1.14 -7.67
CA LEU A 124 9.24 -2.55 -7.50
C LEU A 124 9.38 -3.29 -8.83
N LYS A 125 9.36 -2.60 -9.98
CA LYS A 125 9.49 -3.16 -11.33
C LYS A 125 8.40 -4.18 -11.68
N ARG A 126 7.19 -3.99 -11.18
CA ARG A 126 6.00 -4.68 -11.65
C ARG A 126 5.34 -3.84 -12.74
N LYS A 127 4.68 -4.50 -13.67
CA LYS A 127 3.74 -3.84 -14.56
C LYS A 127 2.49 -3.46 -13.77
N PHE A 128 1.76 -2.45 -14.21
CA PHE A 128 0.57 -2.03 -13.49
C PHE A 128 -0.55 -1.63 -14.45
N ILE A 129 -1.77 -1.82 -13.99
CA ILE A 129 -3.00 -1.36 -14.64
C ILE A 129 -3.85 -0.75 -13.53
N GLY A 130 -4.36 0.45 -13.72
CA GLY A 130 -5.24 1.12 -12.79
C GLY A 130 -6.47 1.68 -13.47
N TYR A 131 -7.60 1.65 -12.77
CA TYR A 131 -8.83 2.30 -13.17
C TYR A 131 -9.26 3.29 -12.11
N GLU A 132 -9.60 4.50 -12.54
CA GLU A 132 -10.13 5.55 -11.68
C GLU A 132 -11.28 6.27 -12.43
N ILE A 133 -12.41 6.44 -11.76
CA ILE A 133 -13.57 7.10 -12.34
C ILE A 133 -13.54 8.62 -12.13
N VAL A 134 -12.85 9.08 -11.08
CA VAL A 134 -12.74 10.50 -10.73
C VAL A 134 -11.61 11.13 -11.52
N LYS A 135 -11.96 11.91 -12.53
CA LYS A 135 -10.99 12.54 -13.44
C LYS A 135 -9.99 13.45 -12.71
N ASP A 136 -10.42 14.11 -11.65
CA ASP A 136 -9.56 15.04 -10.88
C ASP A 136 -8.33 14.36 -10.25
N TYR A 137 -8.33 13.03 -10.14
CA TYR A 137 -7.18 12.29 -9.65
C TYR A 137 -6.13 11.98 -10.72
N GLU A 138 -6.39 12.25 -12.01
CA GLU A 138 -5.45 11.97 -13.09
C GLU A 138 -4.10 12.69 -12.91
N ASP A 139 -4.13 13.96 -12.53
CA ASP A 139 -2.92 14.75 -12.31
C ASP A 139 -2.07 14.20 -11.16
N ILE A 140 -2.71 13.77 -10.06
CA ILE A 140 -1.99 13.27 -8.90
C ILE A 140 -1.40 11.88 -9.16
N ILE A 141 -2.13 11.02 -9.88
CA ILE A 141 -1.63 9.72 -10.35
C ILE A 141 -0.39 9.93 -11.22
N THR A 142 -0.46 10.86 -12.16
CA THR A 142 0.64 11.19 -13.07
C THR A 142 1.86 11.70 -12.30
N LYS A 143 1.68 12.63 -11.35
CA LYS A 143 2.76 13.15 -10.50
C LYS A 143 3.43 12.03 -9.69
N LYS A 144 2.65 11.13 -9.08
CA LYS A 144 3.18 9.98 -8.33
C LYS A 144 3.97 9.03 -9.24
N LEU A 145 3.52 8.77 -10.45
CA LEU A 145 4.25 7.93 -11.40
C LEU A 145 5.56 8.59 -11.89
N MET A 146 5.57 9.90 -12.11
CA MET A 146 6.76 10.65 -12.52
C MET A 146 7.79 10.73 -11.40
N SER A 147 7.38 10.81 -10.12
CA SER A 147 8.31 10.86 -8.99
C SER A 147 9.24 9.65 -8.94
N VAL A 148 8.77 8.49 -9.34
CA VAL A 148 9.57 7.24 -9.40
C VAL A 148 10.72 7.34 -10.40
N ASP A 149 10.53 8.03 -11.52
CA ASP A 149 11.56 8.18 -12.55
C ASP A 149 12.61 9.22 -12.10
N GLN A 150 12.19 10.28 -11.42
CA GLN A 150 13.09 11.29 -10.86
C GLN A 150 13.99 10.73 -9.76
N GLU A 151 13.44 9.92 -8.84
CA GLU A 151 14.24 9.24 -7.80
C GLU A 151 15.33 8.35 -8.41
N LYS A 152 15.01 7.62 -9.49
CA LYS A 152 16.00 6.79 -10.20
C LYS A 152 17.11 7.60 -10.89
N LEU A 153 16.82 8.80 -11.35
CA LEU A 153 17.81 9.71 -11.95
C LEU A 153 18.77 10.25 -10.87
N ASN A 154 18.25 10.63 -9.71
CA ASN A 154 19.04 11.15 -8.60
C ASN A 154 19.97 10.09 -7.95
N LEU A 155 19.64 8.79 -8.07
CA LEU A 155 20.48 7.69 -7.56
C LEU A 155 21.63 7.32 -8.51
N LYS A 156 21.71 7.92 -9.70
CA LYS A 156 22.76 7.65 -10.71
C LYS A 156 23.85 8.73 -10.76
N VAL A 157 23.80 9.72 -9.88
CA VAL A 157 24.80 10.79 -9.73
C VAL A 157 25.71 10.49 -8.50
#